data_6ed24ba94330beb365ee6db89488f657
#
_entry.id   6ed24ba94330beb365ee6db89488f657
#
_cell.length_a   1.000
_cell.length_b   1.000
_cell.length_c   1.000
_cell.angle_alpha   90.00
_cell.angle_beta   90.00
_cell.angle_gamma   90.00
#
_symmetry.space_group_name_H-M   'P 1'
#
loop_
_entity.id
_entity.type
_entity.pdbx_description
1 polymer ?
#
loop_
_entity_poly.entity_id
_entity_poly.type
_entity_poly.pdbx_seq_one_letter_code
_entity_poly.pdbx_strand_id
1 'polypeptide(L)'
;MNLKCLLLALGLAAGMAIANAASDKDSSAAFEETQPIDYFIVVTGGELLEGVYPDGHTHFLARTLRLLGCRCVGSLTVDDRREDILRALRFATNRAPLVLVTGGLGPTPNDISRETLSEFTGIPLREHPAVLADLERRFGQTRDRIRPNLRRQTLVPERGGYLKNGAGTAVGLVFDLGKTFQGNQDALVIALPGPPRELQPMVQRELAPFLKERCGARSFGHSLTLRFVGIGQSQIDQSIKDHVAIAPDVMVTSLFEGSRVDFTFGLPGHRPEDRARLERIKEAIREHLGEFIYSDDGTSLEEVVARRFLARKASVTIAEVGSGGQLAAALASLPNAPQFLAGACSAPNEETLTRILSLPAAPAAPPALEQAQALAGAAALWGRTPWALAVGGVETNAAGRRAVWLALKSADGPCQTYAVPAHDSGEISRGGLVTAILDQLRRALP
;
A
#
# COMPACT_ATOMS: atom_id res chain seq x y z
N MET A 1 -80.88 -14.53 1.63
CA MET A 1 -79.49 -14.11 1.77
C MET A 1 -79.16 -13.24 0.56
N ASN A 2 -79.03 -11.96 0.78
CA ASN A 2 -79.05 -10.93 -0.25
C ASN A 2 -77.80 -10.85 -1.08
N LEU A 3 -77.92 -10.90 -2.40
CA LEU A 3 -76.81 -10.80 -3.40
C LEU A 3 -75.91 -9.56 -3.25
N LYS A 4 -76.35 -8.54 -2.52
CA LYS A 4 -75.61 -7.31 -2.24
C LYS A 4 -74.48 -7.47 -1.22
N CYS A 5 -74.56 -8.49 -0.32
CA CYS A 5 -73.49 -8.76 0.64
C CYS A 5 -72.31 -9.54 0.04
N LEU A 6 -72.55 -10.26 -1.07
CA LEU A 6 -71.48 -11.03 -1.75
C LEU A 6 -70.57 -10.13 -2.61
N LEU A 7 -71.08 -9.05 -3.15
CA LEU A 7 -70.37 -8.08 -3.97
C LEU A 7 -69.49 -7.14 -3.12
N LEU A 8 -69.87 -6.88 -1.85
CA LEU A 8 -69.01 -6.08 -0.94
C LEU A 8 -67.80 -6.86 -0.43
N ALA A 9 -67.87 -8.18 -0.23
CA ALA A 9 -66.78 -9.02 0.22
C ALA A 9 -65.73 -9.26 -0.88
N LEU A 10 -66.11 -9.31 -2.15
CA LEU A 10 -65.25 -9.42 -3.30
C LEU A 10 -64.50 -8.10 -3.63
N GLY A 11 -65.16 -6.96 -3.36
CA GLY A 11 -64.51 -5.64 -3.54
C GLY A 11 -63.44 -5.31 -2.53
N LEU A 12 -63.57 -5.78 -1.28
CA LEU A 12 -62.56 -5.59 -0.24
C LEU A 12 -61.31 -6.53 -0.40
N ALA A 13 -61.52 -7.73 -0.93
CA ALA A 13 -60.41 -8.65 -1.20
C ALA A 13 -59.55 -8.20 -2.40
N ALA A 14 -60.16 -7.60 -3.43
CA ALA A 14 -59.43 -7.04 -4.57
C ALA A 14 -58.69 -5.74 -4.24
N GLY A 15 -59.21 -4.92 -3.31
CA GLY A 15 -58.54 -3.70 -2.84
C GLY A 15 -57.28 -3.96 -1.97
N MET A 16 -57.28 -5.02 -1.19
CA MET A 16 -56.12 -5.41 -0.37
C MET A 16 -55.01 -6.10 -1.19
N ALA A 17 -55.32 -6.79 -2.29
CA ALA A 17 -54.33 -7.41 -3.16
C ALA A 17 -53.61 -6.38 -4.06
N ILE A 18 -54.25 -5.26 -4.38
CA ILE A 18 -53.64 -4.19 -5.17
C ILE A 18 -52.77 -3.26 -4.30
N ALA A 19 -53.10 -3.10 -3.01
CA ALA A 19 -52.27 -2.29 -2.08
C ALA A 19 -50.96 -2.97 -1.70
N ASN A 20 -50.89 -4.32 -1.65
CA ASN A 20 -49.65 -5.06 -1.39
C ASN A 20 -48.73 -5.24 -2.63
N ALA A 21 -49.28 -5.05 -3.85
CA ALA A 21 -48.46 -5.11 -5.07
C ALA A 21 -47.81 -3.76 -5.43
N ALA A 22 -48.22 -2.65 -4.78
CA ALA A 22 -47.66 -1.33 -5.02
C ALA A 22 -46.53 -0.95 -4.05
N SER A 23 -46.30 -1.73 -2.96
CA SER A 23 -45.21 -1.43 -1.99
C SER A 23 -43.90 -2.19 -2.25
N ASP A 24 -43.91 -3.19 -3.16
CA ASP A 24 -42.71 -3.98 -3.51
C ASP A 24 -42.02 -3.53 -4.82
N LYS A 25 -42.50 -2.44 -5.43
CA LYS A 25 -41.92 -1.93 -6.68
C LYS A 25 -40.93 -0.78 -6.50
N ASP A 26 -40.74 -0.27 -5.28
CA ASP A 26 -39.89 0.92 -5.06
C ASP A 26 -38.55 0.64 -4.32
N SER A 27 -38.18 -0.63 -4.12
CA SER A 27 -36.88 -0.98 -3.55
C SER A 27 -35.90 -1.63 -4.53
N SER A 28 -36.25 -1.77 -5.80
CA SER A 28 -35.30 -2.08 -6.88
C SER A 28 -34.99 -0.80 -7.66
N ALA A 29 -34.48 0.24 -6.97
CA ALA A 29 -33.63 1.19 -7.64
C ALA A 29 -32.45 0.36 -8.16
N ALA A 30 -32.45 0.07 -9.46
CA ALA A 30 -31.35 -0.62 -10.13
C ALA A 30 -30.09 0.12 -9.76
N PHE A 31 -29.25 -0.51 -8.94
CA PHE A 31 -27.88 -0.08 -8.76
C PHE A 31 -27.25 -0.16 -10.15
N GLU A 32 -27.20 0.98 -10.87
CA GLU A 32 -26.38 1.08 -12.06
C GLU A 32 -24.96 0.66 -11.63
N GLU A 33 -24.54 -0.46 -12.13
CA GLU A 33 -23.16 -0.93 -12.01
C GLU A 33 -22.27 0.13 -12.69
N THR A 34 -21.86 1.13 -11.91
CA THR A 34 -20.99 2.17 -12.44
C THR A 34 -19.65 1.52 -12.76
N GLN A 35 -19.40 1.33 -14.05
CA GLN A 35 -18.14 0.80 -14.56
C GLN A 35 -16.96 1.62 -14.02
N PRO A 36 -15.84 0.97 -13.63
CA PRO A 36 -14.66 1.70 -13.19
C PRO A 36 -14.16 2.64 -14.27
N ILE A 37 -13.58 3.78 -13.88
CA ILE A 37 -12.93 4.68 -14.84
C ILE A 37 -11.59 4.08 -15.20
N ASP A 38 -11.44 3.74 -16.47
CA ASP A 38 -10.18 3.31 -17.01
C ASP A 38 -9.23 4.49 -17.15
N TYR A 39 -8.00 4.31 -16.65
CA TYR A 39 -6.95 5.30 -16.86
C TYR A 39 -5.64 4.65 -17.29
N PHE A 40 -4.83 5.42 -17.99
CA PHE A 40 -3.51 5.04 -18.47
C PHE A 40 -2.45 5.97 -17.87
N ILE A 41 -1.27 5.44 -17.53
CA ILE A 41 -0.15 6.24 -17.00
C ILE A 41 0.94 6.37 -18.06
N VAL A 42 1.44 7.59 -18.25
CA VAL A 42 2.65 7.89 -19.01
C VAL A 42 3.66 8.53 -18.06
N VAL A 43 4.76 7.85 -17.82
CA VAL A 43 5.85 8.33 -16.96
C VAL A 43 6.95 8.87 -17.86
N THR A 44 7.35 10.12 -17.67
CA THR A 44 8.50 10.71 -18.39
C THR A 44 9.70 10.82 -17.46
N GLY A 45 10.87 10.45 -17.94
CA GLY A 45 12.12 10.49 -17.20
C GLY A 45 13.17 9.56 -17.80
N GLY A 46 14.22 10.10 -18.40
CA GLY A 46 15.33 9.32 -18.97
C GLY A 46 16.04 8.48 -17.93
N GLU A 47 16.15 8.98 -16.67
CA GLU A 47 16.79 8.29 -15.55
C GLU A 47 16.09 6.97 -15.17
N LEU A 48 14.78 6.87 -15.44
CA LEU A 48 14.03 5.62 -15.19
C LEU A 48 14.38 4.57 -16.26
N LEU A 49 14.55 5.00 -17.51
CA LEU A 49 14.96 4.13 -18.62
C LEU A 49 16.42 3.69 -18.50
N GLU A 50 17.27 4.53 -17.91
CA GLU A 50 18.67 4.21 -17.60
C GLU A 50 18.81 3.28 -16.39
N GLY A 51 17.70 2.98 -15.68
CA GLY A 51 17.71 2.08 -14.52
C GLY A 51 18.34 2.69 -13.26
N VAL A 52 18.44 4.03 -13.16
CA VAL A 52 18.98 4.72 -12.00
C VAL A 52 18.10 4.47 -10.77
N TYR A 53 16.76 4.50 -10.94
CA TYR A 53 15.81 4.02 -9.95
C TYR A 53 14.54 3.46 -10.60
N PRO A 54 13.76 2.63 -9.86
CA PRO A 54 12.54 2.05 -10.39
C PRO A 54 11.41 3.10 -10.47
N ASP A 55 10.45 2.86 -11.38
CA ASP A 55 9.22 3.66 -11.45
C ASP A 55 8.34 3.46 -10.21
N GLY A 56 8.42 4.39 -9.29
CA GLY A 56 7.55 4.46 -8.11
C GLY A 56 6.21 5.17 -8.38
N HIS A 57 6.08 5.89 -9.50
CA HIS A 57 4.87 6.65 -9.82
C HIS A 57 3.71 5.74 -10.18
N THR A 58 3.93 4.78 -11.07
CA THR A 58 2.91 3.78 -11.46
C THR A 58 2.42 3.02 -10.23
N HIS A 59 3.32 2.55 -9.37
CA HIS A 59 2.94 1.84 -8.15
C HIS A 59 2.06 2.69 -7.23
N PHE A 60 2.49 3.92 -6.95
CA PHE A 60 1.77 4.83 -6.06
C PHE A 60 0.39 5.22 -6.62
N LEU A 61 0.32 5.60 -7.89
CA LEU A 61 -0.93 6.00 -8.56
C LEU A 61 -1.91 4.83 -8.61
N ALA A 62 -1.45 3.64 -9.00
CA ALA A 62 -2.28 2.45 -9.08
C ALA A 62 -2.91 2.10 -7.72
N ARG A 63 -2.14 2.13 -6.63
CA ARG A 63 -2.65 1.90 -5.27
C ARG A 63 -3.67 2.95 -4.85
N THR A 64 -3.35 4.23 -5.07
CA THR A 64 -4.18 5.34 -4.57
C THR A 64 -5.48 5.45 -5.34
N LEU A 65 -5.43 5.41 -6.68
CA LEU A 65 -6.61 5.63 -7.52
C LEU A 65 -7.55 4.42 -7.56
N ARG A 66 -7.03 3.23 -7.27
CA ARG A 66 -7.86 2.05 -7.05
C ARG A 66 -8.93 2.30 -5.98
N LEU A 67 -8.60 3.03 -4.92
CA LEU A 67 -9.56 3.37 -3.86
C LEU A 67 -10.66 4.33 -4.31
N LEU A 68 -10.51 4.97 -5.47
CA LEU A 68 -11.47 5.89 -6.07
C LEU A 68 -12.35 5.26 -7.16
N GLY A 69 -12.25 3.96 -7.39
CA GLY A 69 -12.97 3.29 -8.46
C GLY A 69 -12.33 3.48 -9.85
N CYS A 70 -11.05 3.83 -9.92
CA CYS A 70 -10.33 3.91 -11.18
C CYS A 70 -9.53 2.63 -11.44
N ARG A 71 -9.53 2.13 -12.67
CA ARG A 71 -8.78 0.94 -13.10
C ARG A 71 -7.61 1.34 -13.98
N CYS A 72 -6.40 1.02 -13.57
CA CYS A 72 -5.20 1.18 -14.41
C CYS A 72 -5.22 0.12 -15.51
N VAL A 73 -5.29 0.56 -16.77
CA VAL A 73 -5.30 -0.34 -17.93
C VAL A 73 -3.94 -0.44 -18.61
N GLY A 74 -2.95 0.30 -18.13
CA GLY A 74 -1.58 0.22 -18.58
C GLY A 74 -0.71 1.39 -18.12
N SER A 75 0.59 1.22 -18.26
CA SER A 75 1.60 2.22 -17.99
C SER A 75 2.70 2.15 -19.05
N LEU A 76 3.26 3.31 -19.42
CA LEU A 76 4.42 3.44 -20.31
C LEU A 76 5.43 4.40 -19.68
N THR A 77 6.69 4.00 -19.62
CA THR A 77 7.82 4.89 -19.31
C THR A 77 8.50 5.30 -20.60
N VAL A 78 8.70 6.59 -20.80
CA VAL A 78 9.31 7.18 -21.99
C VAL A 78 10.37 8.21 -21.64
N ASP A 79 11.29 8.45 -22.56
CA ASP A 79 12.30 9.50 -22.44
C ASP A 79 11.66 10.90 -22.52
N ASP A 80 12.35 11.90 -21.99
CA ASP A 80 11.99 13.33 -22.06
C ASP A 80 12.22 13.89 -23.47
N ARG A 81 11.69 13.18 -24.49
CA ARG A 81 11.71 13.56 -25.89
C ARG A 81 10.30 13.79 -26.39
N ARG A 82 10.11 14.91 -27.07
CA ARG A 82 8.81 15.31 -27.58
C ARG A 82 8.10 14.20 -28.38
N GLU A 83 8.82 13.56 -29.31
CA GLU A 83 8.27 12.51 -30.18
C GLU A 83 7.84 11.27 -29.38
N ASP A 84 8.58 10.89 -28.35
CA ASP A 84 8.30 9.72 -27.51
C ASP A 84 7.07 9.99 -26.63
N ILE A 85 6.99 11.19 -26.04
CA ILE A 85 5.81 11.63 -25.28
C ILE A 85 4.57 11.65 -26.18
N LEU A 86 4.64 12.22 -27.39
CA LEU A 86 3.51 12.27 -28.32
C LEU A 86 3.04 10.87 -28.75
N ARG A 87 3.96 9.93 -28.98
CA ARG A 87 3.60 8.54 -29.32
C ARG A 87 2.92 7.85 -28.13
N ALA A 88 3.44 8.03 -26.93
CA ALA A 88 2.85 7.48 -25.71
C ALA A 88 1.45 8.04 -25.45
N LEU A 89 1.24 9.33 -25.64
CA LEU A 89 -0.07 9.98 -25.50
C LEU A 89 -1.10 9.43 -26.50
N ARG A 90 -0.73 9.28 -27.79
CA ARG A 90 -1.60 8.66 -28.80
C ARG A 90 -2.00 7.25 -28.41
N PHE A 91 -1.06 6.47 -27.92
CA PHE A 91 -1.34 5.10 -27.44
C PHE A 91 -2.25 5.10 -26.22
N ALA A 92 -1.98 5.94 -25.23
CA ALA A 92 -2.70 6.00 -23.98
C ALA A 92 -4.16 6.48 -24.16
N THR A 93 -4.39 7.54 -24.94
CA THR A 93 -5.73 8.10 -25.20
C THR A 93 -6.63 7.17 -26.00
N ASN A 94 -6.06 6.25 -26.79
CA ASN A 94 -6.81 5.19 -27.45
C ASN A 94 -7.22 4.04 -26.50
N ARG A 95 -6.65 3.98 -25.30
CA ARG A 95 -6.88 2.91 -24.33
C ARG A 95 -7.75 3.31 -23.15
N ALA A 96 -7.70 4.59 -22.78
CA ALA A 96 -8.40 5.08 -21.60
C ALA A 96 -8.89 6.53 -21.80
N PRO A 97 -10.06 6.88 -21.23
CA PRO A 97 -10.57 8.27 -21.25
C PRO A 97 -9.75 9.18 -20.31
N LEU A 98 -9.09 8.64 -19.32
CA LEU A 98 -8.22 9.37 -18.40
C LEU A 98 -6.76 8.97 -18.62
N VAL A 99 -5.91 9.94 -18.94
CA VAL A 99 -4.46 9.73 -19.06
C VAL A 99 -3.74 10.57 -18.01
N LEU A 100 -2.92 9.94 -17.21
CA LEU A 100 -2.08 10.60 -16.21
C LEU A 100 -0.63 10.63 -16.74
N VAL A 101 -0.07 11.81 -16.84
CA VAL A 101 1.33 12.01 -17.23
C VAL A 101 2.11 12.47 -16.03
N THR A 102 3.26 11.86 -15.72
CA THR A 102 4.10 12.26 -14.60
C THR A 102 5.49 12.66 -15.08
N GLY A 103 6.02 13.78 -14.58
CA GLY A 103 7.33 14.30 -14.96
C GLY A 103 7.27 15.46 -15.97
N GLY A 104 8.42 16.11 -16.18
CA GLY A 104 8.61 17.15 -17.18
C GLY A 104 7.82 18.46 -17.00
N LEU A 105 7.41 18.80 -15.75
CA LEU A 105 6.71 20.06 -15.42
C LEU A 105 7.61 21.10 -14.74
N GLY A 106 8.84 20.77 -14.47
CA GLY A 106 9.81 21.64 -13.79
C GLY A 106 10.26 22.84 -14.62
N PRO A 107 11.26 23.58 -14.13
CA PRO A 107 11.77 24.78 -14.79
C PRO A 107 12.96 24.53 -15.72
N THR A 108 13.42 23.30 -15.88
CA THR A 108 14.61 22.98 -16.68
C THR A 108 14.29 22.87 -18.18
N PRO A 109 15.28 22.95 -19.07
CA PRO A 109 15.04 22.77 -20.51
C PRO A 109 14.48 21.39 -20.89
N ASN A 110 14.75 20.34 -20.08
CA ASN A 110 14.25 18.99 -20.32
C ASN A 110 12.79 18.81 -19.87
N ASP A 111 12.26 19.76 -19.09
CA ASP A 111 10.86 19.75 -18.66
C ASP A 111 9.93 20.21 -19.78
N ILE A 112 9.63 19.35 -20.72
CA ILE A 112 8.88 19.66 -21.96
C ILE A 112 7.43 19.14 -21.94
N SER A 113 6.99 18.43 -20.90
CA SER A 113 5.66 17.82 -20.85
C SER A 113 4.54 18.85 -21.03
N ARG A 114 4.65 20.03 -20.42
CA ARG A 114 3.64 21.11 -20.49
C ARG A 114 3.32 21.52 -21.94
N GLU A 115 4.34 21.84 -22.71
CA GLU A 115 4.20 22.29 -24.10
C GLU A 115 3.82 21.15 -25.04
N THR A 116 4.38 19.95 -24.80
CA THR A 116 4.05 18.75 -25.57
C THR A 116 2.58 18.34 -25.38
N LEU A 117 2.05 18.46 -24.16
CA LEU A 117 0.64 18.21 -23.89
C LEU A 117 -0.27 19.26 -24.52
N SER A 118 0.11 20.54 -24.49
CA SER A 118 -0.62 21.61 -25.18
C SER A 118 -0.68 21.35 -26.69
N GLU A 119 0.43 20.96 -27.27
CA GLU A 119 0.49 20.59 -28.69
C GLU A 119 -0.38 19.37 -29.00
N PHE A 120 -0.25 18.30 -28.22
CA PHE A 120 -1.01 17.07 -28.44
C PHE A 120 -2.51 17.29 -28.37
N THR A 121 -2.95 18.06 -27.37
CA THR A 121 -4.39 18.31 -27.12
C THR A 121 -4.98 19.43 -27.97
N GLY A 122 -4.13 20.26 -28.58
CA GLY A 122 -4.53 21.50 -29.26
C GLY A 122 -5.10 22.56 -28.31
N ILE A 123 -4.90 22.41 -27.00
CA ILE A 123 -5.40 23.35 -25.98
C ILE A 123 -4.28 24.34 -25.64
N PRO A 124 -4.45 25.66 -25.93
CA PRO A 124 -3.44 26.66 -25.63
C PRO A 124 -3.19 26.79 -24.12
N LEU A 125 -1.98 27.25 -23.80
CA LEU A 125 -1.58 27.58 -22.43
C LEU A 125 -1.63 29.10 -22.22
N ARG A 126 -2.16 29.52 -21.05
CA ARG A 126 -2.14 30.93 -20.63
C ARG A 126 -1.62 31.08 -19.22
N GLU A 127 -0.98 32.24 -18.96
CA GLU A 127 -0.57 32.60 -17.61
C GLU A 127 -1.80 32.73 -16.69
N HIS A 128 -1.81 31.96 -15.60
CA HIS A 128 -2.93 31.94 -14.67
C HIS A 128 -2.67 32.88 -13.49
N PRO A 129 -3.54 33.90 -13.22
CA PRO A 129 -3.28 34.92 -12.23
C PRO A 129 -3.07 34.36 -10.80
N ALA A 130 -3.85 33.36 -10.39
CA ALA A 130 -3.72 32.78 -9.07
C ALA A 130 -2.43 31.94 -8.90
N VAL A 131 -1.95 31.28 -9.97
CA VAL A 131 -0.67 30.56 -9.95
C VAL A 131 0.49 31.54 -9.89
N LEU A 132 0.41 32.64 -10.66
CA LEU A 132 1.40 33.72 -10.62
C LEU A 132 1.47 34.34 -9.22
N ALA A 133 0.33 34.71 -8.64
CA ALA A 133 0.27 35.29 -7.29
C ALA A 133 0.84 34.32 -6.21
N ASP A 134 0.68 33.00 -6.39
CA ASP A 134 1.30 32.04 -5.49
C ASP A 134 2.83 32.03 -5.61
N LEU A 135 3.38 32.10 -6.83
CA LEU A 135 4.83 32.21 -7.05
C LEU A 135 5.39 33.54 -6.51
N GLU A 136 4.71 34.66 -6.76
CA GLU A 136 5.11 35.96 -6.24
C GLU A 136 5.22 35.94 -4.71
N ARG A 137 4.22 35.37 -4.04
CA ARG A 137 4.20 35.22 -2.59
C ARG A 137 5.33 34.30 -2.09
N ARG A 138 5.57 33.16 -2.74
CA ARG A 138 6.60 32.20 -2.33
C ARG A 138 8.02 32.73 -2.45
N PHE A 139 8.27 33.53 -3.48
CA PHE A 139 9.60 34.10 -3.74
C PHE A 139 9.77 35.51 -3.18
N GLY A 140 8.70 36.15 -2.70
CA GLY A 140 8.74 37.55 -2.31
C GLY A 140 9.10 38.49 -3.45
N GLN A 141 8.72 38.14 -4.67
CA GLN A 141 9.11 38.84 -5.91
C GLN A 141 7.87 39.19 -6.74
N THR A 142 7.91 40.31 -7.43
CA THR A 142 6.90 40.69 -8.42
C THR A 142 7.13 39.92 -9.74
N ARG A 143 6.10 39.80 -10.56
CA ARG A 143 6.07 39.12 -11.85
C ARG A 143 7.33 39.37 -12.72
N ASP A 144 7.78 40.61 -12.79
CA ASP A 144 8.90 41.02 -13.64
C ASP A 144 10.27 40.58 -13.10
N ARG A 145 10.36 40.26 -11.81
CA ARG A 145 11.56 39.74 -11.14
C ARG A 145 11.62 38.21 -11.08
N ILE A 146 10.51 37.53 -11.31
CA ILE A 146 10.49 36.07 -11.39
C ILE A 146 11.20 35.66 -12.69
N ARG A 147 12.16 34.74 -12.54
CA ARG A 147 12.94 34.22 -13.68
C ARG A 147 12.03 33.62 -14.75
N PRO A 148 12.28 33.80 -16.05
CA PRO A 148 11.42 33.34 -17.15
C PRO A 148 11.10 31.83 -17.07
N ASN A 149 12.06 31.00 -16.69
CA ASN A 149 11.86 29.55 -16.55
C ASN A 149 10.90 29.19 -15.40
N LEU A 150 10.91 29.92 -14.29
CA LEU A 150 9.91 29.74 -13.23
C LEU A 150 8.55 30.30 -13.65
N ARG A 151 8.53 31.43 -14.34
CA ARG A 151 7.29 32.03 -14.82
C ARG A 151 6.57 31.11 -15.82
N ARG A 152 7.29 30.33 -16.60
CA ARG A 152 6.71 29.28 -17.47
C ARG A 152 5.82 28.32 -16.69
N GLN A 153 6.07 28.09 -15.41
CA GLN A 153 5.25 27.24 -14.56
C GLN A 153 3.88 27.84 -14.18
N THR A 154 3.64 29.11 -14.50
CA THR A 154 2.32 29.75 -14.35
C THR A 154 1.37 29.48 -15.52
N LEU A 155 1.87 28.86 -16.58
CA LEU A 155 1.08 28.52 -17.76
C LEU A 155 0.17 27.32 -17.47
N VAL A 156 -1.14 27.53 -17.65
CA VAL A 156 -2.22 26.59 -17.41
C VAL A 156 -3.06 26.41 -18.67
N PRO A 157 -3.60 25.23 -18.97
CA PRO A 157 -4.50 25.02 -20.12
C PRO A 157 -5.74 25.91 -20.06
N GLU A 158 -6.12 26.52 -21.19
CA GLU A 158 -7.33 27.35 -21.28
C GLU A 158 -8.62 26.55 -21.06
N ARG A 159 -8.62 25.26 -21.41
CA ARG A 159 -9.72 24.35 -21.18
C ARG A 159 -9.27 23.22 -20.26
N GLY A 160 -9.82 23.17 -19.05
CA GLY A 160 -9.44 22.27 -17.98
C GLY A 160 -9.10 23.02 -16.71
N GLY A 161 -7.81 23.17 -16.41
CA GLY A 161 -7.39 23.89 -15.20
C GLY A 161 -6.05 23.41 -14.64
N TYR A 162 -5.89 23.53 -13.32
CA TYR A 162 -4.66 23.14 -12.64
C TYR A 162 -4.95 22.51 -11.26
N LEU A 163 -4.00 21.73 -10.80
CA LEU A 163 -3.95 21.16 -9.44
C LEU A 163 -2.86 21.88 -8.66
N LYS A 164 -3.17 22.32 -7.43
CA LYS A 164 -2.22 23.08 -6.61
C LYS A 164 -1.04 22.20 -6.17
N ASN A 165 0.16 22.79 -6.16
CA ASN A 165 1.34 22.15 -5.61
C ASN A 165 1.71 22.81 -4.28
N GLY A 166 1.44 22.13 -3.18
CA GLY A 166 1.82 22.61 -1.84
C GLY A 166 3.30 22.43 -1.51
N ALA A 167 4.00 21.53 -2.21
CA ALA A 167 5.38 21.11 -1.91
C ALA A 167 6.42 21.61 -2.93
N GLY A 168 5.96 22.14 -4.07
CA GLY A 168 6.83 22.63 -5.16
C GLY A 168 6.22 23.80 -5.90
N THR A 169 6.85 24.24 -6.99
CA THR A 169 6.44 25.39 -7.80
C THR A 169 5.64 25.02 -9.05
N ALA A 170 5.81 23.80 -9.55
CA ALA A 170 5.11 23.33 -10.73
C ALA A 170 3.72 22.84 -10.37
N VAL A 171 2.68 23.55 -10.78
CA VAL A 171 1.29 23.08 -10.65
C VAL A 171 1.04 21.87 -11.54
N GLY A 172 0.15 20.95 -11.14
CA GLY A 172 -0.39 19.94 -12.03
C GLY A 172 -1.31 20.59 -13.08
N LEU A 173 -1.40 20.01 -14.27
CA LEU A 173 -2.19 20.57 -15.36
C LEU A 173 -3.31 19.62 -15.74
N VAL A 174 -4.50 20.16 -15.97
CA VAL A 174 -5.68 19.40 -16.41
C VAL A 174 -6.07 19.87 -17.79
N PHE A 175 -5.95 19.00 -18.79
CA PHE A 175 -6.41 19.24 -20.16
C PHE A 175 -7.73 18.51 -20.36
N ASP A 176 -8.81 19.25 -20.59
CA ASP A 176 -10.15 18.71 -20.82
C ASP A 176 -10.41 18.56 -22.32
N LEU A 177 -10.41 17.34 -22.81
CA LEU A 177 -10.64 17.02 -24.23
C LEU A 177 -12.12 16.97 -24.60
N GLY A 178 -13.02 17.12 -23.61
CA GLY A 178 -14.47 16.98 -23.81
C GLY A 178 -14.92 15.52 -23.73
N LYS A 179 -16.03 15.19 -24.42
CA LYS A 179 -16.59 13.83 -24.41
C LYS A 179 -15.90 12.91 -25.40
N THR A 180 -15.71 11.63 -25.00
CA THR A 180 -15.16 10.60 -25.90
C THR A 180 -16.14 10.23 -27.00
N PHE A 181 -15.61 9.82 -28.16
CA PHE A 181 -16.42 9.31 -29.29
C PHE A 181 -17.19 8.01 -28.98
N GLN A 182 -16.71 7.20 -28.02
CA GLN A 182 -17.24 5.86 -27.70
C GLN A 182 -18.19 5.82 -26.51
N GLY A 183 -18.43 6.94 -25.87
CA GLY A 183 -19.31 7.02 -24.72
C GLY A 183 -19.40 8.44 -24.18
N ASN A 184 -20.41 8.71 -23.38
CA ASN A 184 -20.60 10.03 -22.78
C ASN A 184 -19.59 10.32 -21.62
N GLN A 185 -18.41 9.68 -21.63
CA GLN A 185 -17.36 9.86 -20.64
C GLN A 185 -16.46 11.05 -20.99
N ASP A 186 -16.04 11.79 -19.98
CA ASP A 186 -15.08 12.87 -20.12
C ASP A 186 -13.70 12.32 -20.44
N ALA A 187 -13.04 12.88 -21.47
CA ALA A 187 -11.66 12.58 -21.79
C ALA A 187 -10.74 13.64 -21.19
N LEU A 188 -9.82 13.21 -20.35
CA LEU A 188 -8.91 14.07 -19.60
C LEU A 188 -7.46 13.62 -19.79
N VAL A 189 -6.56 14.58 -19.97
CA VAL A 189 -5.11 14.35 -19.81
C VAL A 189 -4.64 15.23 -18.66
N ILE A 190 -4.07 14.60 -17.63
CA ILE A 190 -3.66 15.29 -16.41
C ILE A 190 -2.16 15.09 -16.21
N ALA A 191 -1.42 16.20 -16.13
CA ALA A 191 0.01 16.17 -15.87
C ALA A 191 0.30 16.45 -14.40
N LEU A 192 1.20 15.66 -13.83
CA LEU A 192 1.63 15.72 -12.44
C LEU A 192 3.15 15.89 -12.35
N PRO A 193 3.69 16.54 -11.30
CA PRO A 193 5.14 16.69 -11.15
C PRO A 193 5.83 15.33 -10.94
N GLY A 194 7.12 15.25 -11.33
CA GLY A 194 7.94 14.04 -11.16
C GLY A 194 8.33 13.73 -9.71
N PRO A 195 8.87 14.69 -8.94
CA PRO A 195 9.37 14.38 -7.59
C PRO A 195 8.29 13.79 -6.68
N PRO A 196 8.50 12.60 -6.05
CA PRO A 196 7.50 11.96 -5.19
C PRO A 196 6.97 12.84 -4.07
N ARG A 197 7.83 13.69 -3.49
CA ARG A 197 7.45 14.67 -2.45
C ARG A 197 6.41 15.70 -2.91
N GLU A 198 6.30 15.93 -4.22
CA GLU A 198 5.34 16.85 -4.83
C GLU A 198 4.13 16.08 -5.37
N LEU A 199 4.37 14.99 -6.10
CA LEU A 199 3.35 14.14 -6.71
C LEU A 199 2.40 13.53 -5.67
N GLN A 200 2.93 12.91 -4.63
CA GLN A 200 2.10 12.18 -3.67
C GLN A 200 1.08 13.07 -2.93
N PRO A 201 1.49 14.22 -2.33
CA PRO A 201 0.53 15.13 -1.71
C PRO A 201 -0.46 15.73 -2.71
N MET A 202 -0.03 16.04 -3.95
CA MET A 202 -0.91 16.56 -4.99
C MET A 202 -1.98 15.53 -5.39
N VAL A 203 -1.62 14.28 -5.54
CA VAL A 203 -2.58 13.19 -5.84
C VAL A 203 -3.61 13.05 -4.72
N GLN A 204 -3.18 13.06 -3.47
CA GLN A 204 -4.07 12.88 -2.33
C GLN A 204 -5.00 14.08 -2.08
N ARG A 205 -4.48 15.30 -2.18
CA ARG A 205 -5.17 16.52 -1.78
C ARG A 205 -5.91 17.23 -2.90
N GLU A 206 -5.48 17.06 -4.15
CA GLU A 206 -6.01 17.77 -5.31
C GLU A 206 -6.62 16.82 -6.35
N LEU A 207 -5.83 15.83 -6.83
CA LEU A 207 -6.30 14.92 -7.89
C LEU A 207 -7.44 14.02 -7.41
N ALA A 208 -7.33 13.40 -6.26
CA ALA A 208 -8.34 12.49 -5.77
C ALA A 208 -9.71 13.17 -5.52
N PRO A 209 -9.77 14.37 -4.88
CA PRO A 209 -11.01 15.15 -4.81
C PRO A 209 -11.54 15.56 -6.19
N PHE A 210 -10.66 16.02 -7.09
CA PHE A 210 -11.04 16.40 -8.45
C PHE A 210 -11.70 15.24 -9.21
N LEU A 211 -11.10 14.04 -9.16
CA LEU A 211 -11.66 12.85 -9.82
C LEU A 211 -12.99 12.41 -9.19
N LYS A 212 -13.15 12.54 -7.88
CA LYS A 212 -14.44 12.27 -7.20
C LYS A 212 -15.52 13.20 -7.69
N GLU A 213 -15.24 14.48 -7.77
CA GLU A 213 -16.20 15.50 -8.20
C GLU A 213 -16.56 15.33 -9.69
N ARG A 214 -15.52 15.11 -10.53
CA ARG A 214 -15.70 15.03 -12.00
C ARG A 214 -16.30 13.70 -12.45
N CYS A 215 -15.97 12.61 -11.77
CA CYS A 215 -16.34 11.25 -12.18
C CYS A 215 -17.47 10.66 -11.33
N GLY A 216 -17.98 11.40 -10.35
CA GLY A 216 -18.94 10.92 -9.35
C GLY A 216 -18.28 10.05 -8.28
N ALA A 217 -18.96 9.95 -7.14
CA ALA A 217 -18.50 9.09 -6.04
C ALA A 217 -18.60 7.62 -6.47
N ARG A 218 -17.53 7.09 -7.06
CA ARG A 218 -17.40 5.67 -7.31
C ARG A 218 -16.68 5.08 -6.12
N SER A 219 -17.35 4.21 -5.39
CA SER A 219 -16.67 3.37 -4.44
C SER A 219 -16.24 2.11 -5.15
N PHE A 220 -15.00 1.70 -4.92
CA PHE A 220 -14.66 0.31 -5.11
C PHE A 220 -15.60 -0.51 -4.25
N GLY A 221 -15.95 -1.62 -4.79
CA GLY A 221 -16.55 -2.69 -4.05
C GLY A 221 -15.69 -3.04 -2.83
N HIS A 222 -16.18 -3.93 -2.04
CA HIS A 222 -15.46 -4.38 -0.87
C HIS A 222 -14.21 -5.15 -1.28
N SER A 223 -13.11 -4.94 -0.55
CA SER A 223 -11.90 -5.74 -0.69
C SER A 223 -11.45 -6.26 0.68
N LEU A 224 -10.92 -7.47 0.67
CA LEU A 224 -10.31 -8.13 1.81
C LEU A 224 -8.87 -8.45 1.43
N THR A 225 -7.90 -8.05 2.23
CA THR A 225 -6.51 -8.47 2.08
C THR A 225 -6.12 -9.32 3.27
N LEU A 226 -5.76 -10.57 3.02
CA LEU A 226 -5.17 -11.47 4.00
C LEU A 226 -3.67 -11.48 3.83
N ARG A 227 -2.94 -11.24 4.91
CA ARG A 227 -1.49 -11.17 4.95
C ARG A 227 -0.91 -12.41 5.59
N PHE A 228 -0.05 -13.09 4.86
CA PHE A 228 0.55 -14.37 5.26
C PHE A 228 2.05 -14.25 5.51
N VAL A 229 2.53 -15.09 6.42
CA VAL A 229 3.97 -15.27 6.72
C VAL A 229 4.25 -16.72 7.05
N GLY A 230 5.47 -17.20 6.73
CA GLY A 230 5.90 -18.57 7.04
C GLY A 230 5.36 -19.63 6.09
N ILE A 231 4.75 -19.24 4.97
CA ILE A 231 4.23 -20.14 3.93
C ILE A 231 4.48 -19.55 2.54
N GLY A 232 4.73 -20.38 1.55
CA GLY A 232 4.97 -19.97 0.17
C GLY A 232 3.69 -19.59 -0.58
N GLN A 233 3.79 -18.63 -1.51
CA GLN A 233 2.66 -18.15 -2.31
C GLN A 233 1.96 -19.30 -3.08
N SER A 234 2.72 -20.23 -3.66
CA SER A 234 2.16 -21.39 -4.41
C SER A 234 1.37 -22.33 -3.50
N GLN A 235 1.80 -22.50 -2.25
CA GLN A 235 1.09 -23.32 -1.26
C GLN A 235 -0.22 -22.66 -0.84
N ILE A 236 -0.23 -21.33 -0.65
CA ILE A 236 -1.45 -20.58 -0.37
C ILE A 236 -2.42 -20.68 -1.53
N ASP A 237 -1.95 -20.44 -2.77
CA ASP A 237 -2.77 -20.50 -3.98
C ASP A 237 -3.39 -21.90 -4.17
N GLN A 238 -2.60 -22.96 -3.97
CA GLN A 238 -3.10 -24.34 -4.03
C GLN A 238 -4.15 -24.62 -2.96
N SER A 239 -3.89 -24.25 -1.71
CA SER A 239 -4.84 -24.45 -0.61
C SER A 239 -6.16 -23.71 -0.84
N ILE A 240 -6.10 -22.47 -1.36
CA ILE A 240 -7.31 -21.73 -1.72
C ILE A 240 -8.09 -22.44 -2.81
N LYS A 241 -7.44 -22.92 -3.87
CA LYS A 241 -8.08 -23.66 -4.97
C LYS A 241 -8.74 -24.95 -4.51
N ASP A 242 -8.11 -25.64 -3.58
CA ASP A 242 -8.58 -26.96 -3.13
C ASP A 242 -9.75 -26.87 -2.13
N HIS A 243 -9.83 -25.78 -1.34
CA HIS A 243 -10.73 -25.72 -0.20
C HIS A 243 -11.71 -24.55 -0.20
N VAL A 244 -11.50 -23.51 -1.04
CA VAL A 244 -12.31 -22.30 -1.00
C VAL A 244 -13.04 -22.08 -2.32
N ALA A 245 -14.36 -22.07 -2.29
CA ALA A 245 -15.17 -21.74 -3.46
C ALA A 245 -15.12 -20.23 -3.75
N ILE A 246 -14.33 -19.83 -4.73
CA ILE A 246 -14.25 -18.45 -5.20
C ILE A 246 -15.19 -18.26 -6.40
N ALA A 247 -16.16 -17.37 -6.27
CA ALA A 247 -17.07 -17.06 -7.37
C ALA A 247 -16.34 -16.30 -8.49
N PRO A 248 -16.76 -16.44 -9.77
CA PRO A 248 -16.05 -15.84 -10.91
C PRO A 248 -15.96 -14.32 -10.91
N ASP A 249 -16.85 -13.63 -10.20
CA ASP A 249 -16.87 -12.18 -10.05
C ASP A 249 -15.91 -11.66 -8.96
N VAL A 250 -15.30 -12.55 -8.18
CA VAL A 250 -14.28 -12.19 -7.18
C VAL A 250 -12.92 -12.08 -7.85
N MET A 251 -12.37 -10.88 -7.86
CA MET A 251 -10.99 -10.65 -8.32
C MET A 251 -10.00 -11.10 -7.24
N VAL A 252 -9.08 -11.99 -7.58
CA VAL A 252 -8.01 -12.45 -6.68
C VAL A 252 -6.68 -11.95 -7.20
N THR A 253 -5.91 -11.29 -6.33
CA THR A 253 -4.54 -10.86 -6.63
C THR A 253 -3.62 -11.23 -5.48
N SER A 254 -2.36 -11.53 -5.78
CA SER A 254 -1.35 -11.82 -4.77
C SER A 254 -0.10 -10.98 -4.99
N LEU A 255 0.57 -10.63 -3.89
CA LEU A 255 1.83 -9.91 -3.86
C LEU A 255 2.79 -10.64 -2.91
N PHE A 256 3.97 -10.99 -3.41
CA PHE A 256 5.07 -11.51 -2.59
C PHE A 256 6.12 -10.43 -2.38
N GLU A 257 6.38 -10.07 -1.14
CA GLU A 257 7.35 -9.05 -0.78
C GLU A 257 8.02 -9.38 0.56
N GLY A 258 9.34 -9.40 0.60
CA GLY A 258 10.12 -9.55 1.83
C GLY A 258 9.78 -10.81 2.64
N SER A 259 9.54 -11.95 2.00
CA SER A 259 9.12 -13.22 2.62
C SER A 259 7.72 -13.18 3.24
N ARG A 260 6.86 -12.27 2.82
CA ARG A 260 5.45 -12.13 3.17
C ARG A 260 4.61 -12.24 1.90
N VAL A 261 3.39 -12.70 2.04
CA VAL A 261 2.47 -12.84 0.90
C VAL A 261 1.14 -12.20 1.26
N ASP A 262 0.71 -11.24 0.44
CA ASP A 262 -0.61 -10.65 0.55
C ASP A 262 -1.52 -11.26 -0.51
N PHE A 263 -2.69 -11.78 -0.13
CA PHE A 263 -3.77 -12.14 -1.04
C PHE A 263 -4.92 -11.17 -0.87
N THR A 264 -5.31 -10.52 -1.95
CA THR A 264 -6.42 -9.57 -1.96
C THR A 264 -7.57 -10.11 -2.79
N PHE A 265 -8.75 -10.18 -2.17
CA PHE A 265 -10.02 -10.55 -2.76
C PHE A 265 -10.86 -9.28 -2.94
N GLY A 266 -11.25 -8.98 -4.16
CA GLY A 266 -12.02 -7.78 -4.50
C GLY A 266 -13.33 -8.13 -5.18
N LEU A 267 -14.41 -7.47 -4.77
CA LEU A 267 -15.70 -7.54 -5.46
C LEU A 267 -15.99 -6.17 -6.07
N PRO A 268 -16.17 -6.08 -7.40
CA PRO A 268 -16.55 -4.82 -8.02
C PRO A 268 -18.01 -4.45 -7.64
N GLY A 269 -18.26 -3.17 -7.43
CA GLY A 269 -19.59 -2.67 -7.08
C GLY A 269 -19.88 -2.64 -5.57
N HIS A 270 -21.10 -2.25 -5.21
CA HIS A 270 -21.57 -2.11 -3.84
C HIS A 270 -22.88 -2.87 -3.64
N ARG A 271 -22.77 -4.19 -3.56
CA ARG A 271 -23.93 -5.00 -3.15
C ARG A 271 -23.92 -5.15 -1.63
N PRO A 272 -25.08 -5.06 -0.95
CA PRO A 272 -25.15 -5.21 0.50
C PRO A 272 -24.53 -6.52 1.01
N GLU A 273 -24.62 -7.60 0.20
CA GLU A 273 -24.10 -8.93 0.50
C GLU A 273 -22.59 -9.11 0.30
N ASP A 274 -21.93 -8.21 -0.42
CA ASP A 274 -20.52 -8.38 -0.82
C ASP A 274 -19.56 -8.47 0.40
N ARG A 275 -19.84 -7.70 1.44
CA ARG A 275 -19.09 -7.80 2.69
C ARG A 275 -19.21 -9.17 3.34
N ALA A 276 -20.43 -9.72 3.37
CA ALA A 276 -20.66 -11.05 3.92
C ALA A 276 -20.04 -12.16 3.06
N ARG A 277 -19.96 -11.94 1.73
CA ARG A 277 -19.26 -12.85 0.81
C ARG A 277 -17.76 -12.91 1.08
N LEU A 278 -17.12 -11.76 1.23
CA LEU A 278 -15.70 -11.67 1.56
C LEU A 278 -15.41 -12.25 2.96
N GLU A 279 -16.28 -12.04 3.94
CA GLU A 279 -16.12 -12.63 5.27
C GLU A 279 -16.19 -14.17 5.21
N ARG A 280 -17.10 -14.74 4.42
CA ARG A 280 -17.15 -16.21 4.21
C ARG A 280 -15.87 -16.74 3.55
N ILE A 281 -15.30 -16.02 2.58
CA ILE A 281 -14.00 -16.38 1.98
C ILE A 281 -12.90 -16.36 3.04
N LYS A 282 -12.87 -15.32 3.89
CA LYS A 282 -11.90 -15.21 4.99
C LYS A 282 -11.99 -16.39 5.95
N GLU A 283 -13.18 -16.73 6.41
CA GLU A 283 -13.36 -17.83 7.34
C GLU A 283 -12.96 -19.18 6.72
N ALA A 284 -13.33 -19.45 5.47
CA ALA A 284 -12.92 -20.66 4.77
C ALA A 284 -11.38 -20.76 4.59
N ILE A 285 -10.70 -19.63 4.32
CA ILE A 285 -9.23 -19.61 4.27
C ILE A 285 -8.63 -19.82 5.66
N ARG A 286 -9.23 -19.24 6.71
CA ARG A 286 -8.76 -19.40 8.09
C ARG A 286 -8.81 -20.83 8.59
N GLU A 287 -9.77 -21.62 8.18
CA GLU A 287 -9.88 -23.04 8.56
C GLU A 287 -8.62 -23.84 8.17
N HIS A 288 -7.98 -23.48 7.04
CA HIS A 288 -6.84 -24.23 6.50
C HIS A 288 -5.49 -23.53 6.66
N LEU A 289 -5.48 -22.21 6.70
CA LEU A 289 -4.27 -21.38 6.68
C LEU A 289 -4.20 -20.36 7.83
N GLY A 290 -5.09 -20.45 8.82
CA GLY A 290 -5.22 -19.44 9.89
C GLY A 290 -3.95 -19.18 10.68
N GLU A 291 -3.12 -20.22 10.90
CA GLU A 291 -1.84 -20.06 11.59
C GLU A 291 -0.83 -19.17 10.86
N PHE A 292 -0.92 -19.11 9.53
CA PHE A 292 -0.04 -18.30 8.68
C PHE A 292 -0.55 -16.88 8.48
N ILE A 293 -1.83 -16.60 8.77
CA ILE A 293 -2.41 -15.26 8.64
C ILE A 293 -1.96 -14.42 9.83
N TYR A 294 -1.26 -13.31 9.55
CA TYR A 294 -0.87 -12.39 10.60
C TYR A 294 -1.73 -11.10 10.64
N SER A 295 -2.42 -10.77 9.55
CA SER A 295 -3.29 -9.60 9.48
C SER A 295 -4.37 -9.73 8.41
N ASP A 296 -5.54 -9.12 8.69
CA ASP A 296 -6.66 -8.92 7.75
C ASP A 296 -7.16 -7.46 7.74
N ASP A 297 -6.52 -6.60 8.52
CA ASP A 297 -6.85 -5.18 8.69
C ASP A 297 -5.77 -4.23 8.16
N GLY A 298 -4.72 -4.76 7.52
CA GLY A 298 -3.59 -3.99 7.01
C GLY A 298 -2.46 -3.76 8.01
N THR A 299 -2.60 -4.25 9.25
CA THR A 299 -1.54 -4.17 10.27
C THR A 299 -0.26 -4.86 9.78
N SER A 300 0.90 -4.25 9.98
CA SER A 300 2.20 -4.85 9.66
C SER A 300 2.58 -5.93 10.67
N LEU A 301 3.50 -6.82 10.30
CA LEU A 301 3.95 -7.90 11.20
C LEU A 301 4.68 -7.33 12.42
N GLU A 302 5.42 -6.25 12.24
CA GLU A 302 6.08 -5.47 13.30
C GLU A 302 5.05 -4.92 14.29
N GLU A 303 3.97 -4.31 13.79
CA GLU A 303 2.88 -3.79 14.62
C GLU A 303 2.14 -4.90 15.37
N VAL A 304 1.96 -6.07 14.75
CA VAL A 304 1.36 -7.23 15.42
C VAL A 304 2.21 -7.64 16.63
N VAL A 305 3.53 -7.73 16.48
CA VAL A 305 4.45 -8.06 17.59
C VAL A 305 4.43 -6.95 18.64
N ALA A 306 4.49 -5.68 18.24
CA ALA A 306 4.43 -4.53 19.15
C ALA A 306 3.15 -4.52 19.98
N ARG A 307 1.98 -4.75 19.36
CA ARG A 307 0.68 -4.83 20.06
C ARG A 307 0.68 -5.91 21.15
N ARG A 308 1.39 -7.04 20.94
CA ARG A 308 1.48 -8.11 21.94
C ARG A 308 2.33 -7.71 23.15
N PHE A 309 3.42 -6.97 22.97
CA PHE A 309 4.19 -6.40 24.09
C PHE A 309 3.38 -5.31 24.81
N LEU A 310 2.73 -4.42 24.10
CA LEU A 310 1.92 -3.34 24.67
C LEU A 310 0.73 -3.87 25.49
N ALA A 311 0.04 -4.91 25.01
CA ALA A 311 -1.07 -5.53 25.72
C ALA A 311 -0.64 -6.10 27.08
N ARG A 312 0.63 -6.49 27.22
CA ARG A 312 1.23 -6.97 28.47
C ARG A 312 1.82 -5.87 29.33
N LYS A 313 1.80 -4.63 28.86
CA LYS A 313 2.53 -3.51 29.49
C LYS A 313 4.01 -3.86 29.70
N ALA A 314 4.58 -4.65 28.79
CA ALA A 314 5.93 -5.19 28.85
C ALA A 314 6.90 -4.38 28.01
N SER A 315 8.04 -4.01 28.61
CA SER A 315 9.18 -3.49 27.87
C SER A 315 10.18 -4.61 27.56
N VAL A 316 10.80 -4.52 26.38
CA VAL A 316 11.76 -5.50 25.88
C VAL A 316 13.08 -4.84 25.53
N THR A 317 14.18 -5.53 25.81
CA THR A 317 15.52 -5.19 25.33
C THR A 317 15.97 -6.23 24.32
N ILE A 318 16.61 -5.79 23.23
CA ILE A 318 17.05 -6.66 22.13
C ILE A 318 18.57 -6.70 22.09
N ALA A 319 19.13 -7.90 21.96
CA ALA A 319 20.55 -8.15 21.72
C ALA A 319 20.70 -9.00 20.46
N GLU A 320 21.41 -8.50 19.43
CA GLU A 320 21.40 -9.16 18.14
C GLU A 320 22.78 -9.23 17.47
N VAL A 321 23.05 -10.38 16.86
CA VAL A 321 24.20 -10.68 16.01
C VAL A 321 23.71 -11.02 14.59
N GLY A 322 22.97 -12.09 14.43
CA GLY A 322 22.61 -12.65 13.12
C GLY A 322 21.73 -11.74 12.26
N SER A 323 20.86 -10.95 12.86
CA SER A 323 20.02 -9.95 12.20
C SER A 323 20.71 -8.61 11.96
N GLY A 324 21.90 -8.40 12.55
CA GLY A 324 22.76 -7.25 12.28
C GLY A 324 22.13 -5.88 12.59
N GLY A 325 21.29 -5.77 13.61
CA GLY A 325 20.59 -4.53 13.99
C GLY A 325 19.26 -4.32 13.28
N GLN A 326 18.91 -5.14 12.30
CA GLN A 326 17.71 -4.93 11.50
C GLN A 326 16.41 -5.24 12.24
N LEU A 327 16.40 -6.18 13.19
CA LEU A 327 15.22 -6.46 14.02
C LEU A 327 14.90 -5.27 14.91
N ALA A 328 15.90 -4.71 15.59
CA ALA A 328 15.73 -3.51 16.41
C ALA A 328 15.29 -2.31 15.56
N ALA A 329 15.90 -2.11 14.40
CA ALA A 329 15.52 -1.03 13.47
C ALA A 329 14.08 -1.15 13.02
N ALA A 330 13.63 -2.36 12.66
CA ALA A 330 12.25 -2.62 12.23
C ALA A 330 11.24 -2.26 13.35
N LEU A 331 11.48 -2.67 14.59
CA LEU A 331 10.61 -2.36 15.72
C LEU A 331 10.71 -0.90 16.17
N ALA A 332 11.91 -0.30 16.11
CA ALA A 332 12.13 1.11 16.48
C ALA A 332 11.50 2.11 15.49
N SER A 333 11.23 1.69 14.25
CA SER A 333 10.56 2.52 13.25
C SER A 333 9.07 2.78 13.56
N LEU A 334 8.48 2.03 14.47
CA LEU A 334 7.07 2.17 14.84
C LEU A 334 6.84 3.43 15.71
N PRO A 335 5.76 4.18 15.49
CA PRO A 335 5.46 5.38 16.27
C PRO A 335 5.35 5.14 17.78
N ASN A 336 4.93 3.94 18.18
CA ASN A 336 4.76 3.51 19.57
C ASN A 336 5.96 2.73 20.14
N ALA A 337 7.08 2.66 19.41
CA ALA A 337 8.28 1.95 19.85
C ALA A 337 8.75 2.35 21.26
N PRO A 338 8.78 3.64 21.66
CA PRO A 338 9.22 4.03 23.01
C PRO A 338 8.38 3.46 24.16
N GLN A 339 7.20 2.94 23.87
CA GLN A 339 6.32 2.38 24.91
C GLN A 339 6.64 0.92 25.24
N PHE A 340 7.36 0.19 24.37
CA PHE A 340 7.68 -1.22 24.57
C PHE A 340 9.16 -1.56 24.33
N LEU A 341 9.86 -0.85 23.43
CA LEU A 341 11.28 -1.08 23.15
C LEU A 341 12.15 -0.18 24.04
N ALA A 342 12.73 -0.76 25.08
CA ALA A 342 13.57 -0.01 26.03
C ALA A 342 14.97 0.25 25.50
N GLY A 343 15.48 -0.63 24.64
CA GLY A 343 16.81 -0.49 24.05
C GLY A 343 17.19 -1.70 23.21
N ALA A 344 18.27 -1.52 22.45
CA ALA A 344 18.84 -2.61 21.67
C ALA A 344 20.35 -2.44 21.56
N CYS A 345 21.06 -3.57 21.48
CA CYS A 345 22.48 -3.61 21.14
C CYS A 345 22.73 -4.65 20.04
N SER A 346 23.59 -4.31 19.10
CA SER A 346 24.01 -5.17 18.01
C SER A 346 25.52 -5.24 17.93
N ALA A 347 26.04 -6.41 17.62
CA ALA A 347 27.48 -6.63 17.44
C ALA A 347 27.74 -7.55 16.24
N PRO A 348 28.95 -7.49 15.63
CA PRO A 348 29.29 -8.31 14.48
C PRO A 348 29.43 -9.81 14.82
N ASN A 349 29.66 -10.14 16.09
CA ASN A 349 29.77 -11.52 16.60
C ASN A 349 29.37 -11.59 18.08
N GLU A 350 29.20 -12.81 18.57
CA GLU A 350 28.75 -13.09 19.94
C GLU A 350 29.79 -12.71 21.00
N GLU A 351 31.07 -12.84 20.71
CA GLU A 351 32.17 -12.44 21.62
C GLU A 351 32.08 -10.95 21.95
N THR A 352 31.93 -10.12 20.91
CA THR A 352 31.81 -8.68 21.10
C THR A 352 30.49 -8.33 21.84
N LEU A 353 29.39 -9.00 21.52
CA LEU A 353 28.12 -8.78 22.20
C LEU A 353 28.18 -9.19 23.68
N THR A 354 28.82 -10.31 23.99
CA THR A 354 29.10 -10.79 25.36
C THR A 354 29.85 -9.74 26.18
N ARG A 355 30.89 -9.13 25.58
CA ARG A 355 31.65 -8.05 26.22
C ARG A 355 30.84 -6.78 26.46
N ILE A 356 30.00 -6.37 25.47
CA ILE A 356 29.12 -5.20 25.59
C ILE A 356 28.15 -5.40 26.74
N LEU A 357 27.58 -6.60 26.86
CA LEU A 357 26.62 -6.96 27.90
C LEU A 357 27.29 -7.33 29.26
N SER A 358 28.61 -7.21 29.37
CA SER A 358 29.38 -7.52 30.58
C SER A 358 29.16 -8.96 31.11
N LEU A 359 28.93 -9.90 30.21
CA LEU A 359 28.88 -11.32 30.56
C LEU A 359 30.31 -11.81 30.85
N PRO A 360 30.50 -12.68 31.85
CA PRO A 360 31.80 -13.32 32.10
C PRO A 360 32.21 -14.18 30.90
N ALA A 361 33.50 -14.13 30.57
CA ALA A 361 34.06 -14.99 29.53
C ALA A 361 33.87 -16.47 29.94
N ALA A 362 33.29 -17.26 29.07
CA ALA A 362 33.17 -18.69 29.28
C ALA A 362 34.55 -19.38 29.01
N PRO A 363 34.97 -20.38 29.83
CA PRO A 363 36.22 -21.09 29.61
C PRO A 363 36.32 -21.86 28.27
N ALA A 364 35.14 -22.23 27.72
CA ALA A 364 34.98 -22.81 26.39
C ALA A 364 33.73 -22.19 25.76
N ALA A 365 33.68 -22.12 24.40
CA ALA A 365 32.50 -21.62 23.71
C ALA A 365 31.29 -22.56 24.03
N PRO A 366 30.25 -22.03 24.67
CA PRO A 366 29.05 -22.84 24.96
C PRO A 366 28.31 -23.17 23.67
N PRO A 367 27.44 -24.18 23.68
CA PRO A 367 26.51 -24.42 22.58
C PRO A 367 25.72 -23.14 22.25
N ALA A 368 25.44 -22.88 20.97
CA ALA A 368 24.80 -21.62 20.53
C ALA A 368 23.43 -21.37 21.17
N LEU A 369 22.68 -22.42 21.49
CA LEU A 369 21.43 -22.30 22.24
C LEU A 369 21.67 -21.71 23.64
N GLU A 370 22.67 -22.21 24.37
CA GLU A 370 23.01 -21.73 25.72
C GLU A 370 23.55 -20.30 25.65
N GLN A 371 24.33 -20.00 24.62
CA GLN A 371 24.85 -18.65 24.35
C GLN A 371 23.69 -17.67 24.12
N ALA A 372 22.72 -18.01 23.29
CA ALA A 372 21.53 -17.18 23.06
C ALA A 372 20.73 -16.93 24.35
N GLN A 373 20.58 -17.94 25.19
CA GLN A 373 19.93 -17.81 26.51
C GLN A 373 20.70 -16.87 27.44
N ALA A 374 22.04 -17.01 27.51
CA ALA A 374 22.88 -16.14 28.29
C ALA A 374 22.82 -14.68 27.83
N LEU A 375 22.85 -14.46 26.52
CA LEU A 375 22.71 -13.12 25.91
C LEU A 375 21.36 -12.50 26.24
N ALA A 376 20.24 -13.27 26.17
CA ALA A 376 18.93 -12.79 26.54
C ALA A 376 18.84 -12.41 28.02
N GLY A 377 19.45 -13.23 28.91
CA GLY A 377 19.57 -12.93 30.33
C GLY A 377 20.32 -11.63 30.61
N ALA A 378 21.48 -11.46 29.97
CA ALA A 378 22.29 -10.26 30.11
C ALA A 378 21.59 -9.01 29.52
N ALA A 379 20.93 -9.14 28.38
CA ALA A 379 20.15 -8.05 27.78
C ALA A 379 19.02 -7.58 28.72
N ALA A 380 18.33 -8.48 29.42
CA ALA A 380 17.32 -8.11 30.40
C ALA A 380 17.89 -7.29 31.56
N LEU A 381 19.07 -7.68 32.04
CA LEU A 381 19.78 -6.96 33.12
C LEU A 381 20.29 -5.60 32.65
N TRP A 382 20.92 -5.57 31.47
CA TRP A 382 21.48 -4.35 30.86
C TRP A 382 20.39 -3.30 30.62
N GLY A 383 19.28 -3.71 30.02
CA GLY A 383 18.15 -2.83 29.71
C GLY A 383 17.21 -2.60 30.89
N ARG A 384 17.37 -3.31 32.01
CA ARG A 384 16.47 -3.32 33.18
C ARG A 384 15.02 -3.57 32.75
N THR A 385 14.81 -4.55 31.88
CA THR A 385 13.49 -4.88 31.32
C THR A 385 13.03 -6.27 31.78
N PRO A 386 11.69 -6.46 31.96
CA PRO A 386 11.14 -7.76 32.28
C PRO A 386 11.27 -8.77 31.12
N TRP A 387 11.39 -8.27 29.88
CA TRP A 387 11.56 -9.09 28.70
C TRP A 387 12.85 -8.77 27.98
N ALA A 388 13.47 -9.79 27.44
CA ALA A 388 14.63 -9.62 26.55
C ALA A 388 14.59 -10.63 25.42
N LEU A 389 15.15 -10.22 24.30
CA LEU A 389 15.27 -10.98 23.08
C LEU A 389 16.74 -11.05 22.70
N ALA A 390 17.26 -12.24 22.44
CA ALA A 390 18.59 -12.40 21.86
C ALA A 390 18.50 -13.15 20.53
N VAL A 391 19.20 -12.63 19.53
CA VAL A 391 19.42 -13.25 18.24
C VAL A 391 20.88 -13.63 18.11
N GLY A 392 21.20 -14.91 18.19
CA GLY A 392 22.56 -15.44 18.08
C GLY A 392 23.15 -15.28 16.68
N GLY A 393 24.40 -15.72 16.54
CA GLY A 393 25.05 -15.79 15.24
C GLY A 393 24.40 -16.79 14.29
N VAL A 394 24.69 -16.63 12.99
CA VAL A 394 24.22 -17.62 11.99
C VAL A 394 25.10 -18.86 12.06
N GLU A 395 24.50 -19.99 12.33
CA GLU A 395 25.14 -21.30 12.34
C GLU A 395 24.75 -22.12 11.10
N THR A 396 25.66 -22.98 10.69
CA THR A 396 25.40 -23.96 9.62
C THR A 396 25.53 -25.37 10.20
N ASN A 397 24.46 -26.14 10.15
CA ASN A 397 24.51 -27.53 10.63
C ASN A 397 25.22 -28.48 9.65
N ALA A 398 25.42 -29.74 10.04
CA ALA A 398 26.09 -30.75 9.23
C ALA A 398 25.42 -31.04 7.89
N ALA A 399 24.13 -30.71 7.73
CA ALA A 399 23.36 -30.84 6.48
C ALA A 399 23.42 -29.57 5.63
N GLY A 400 24.26 -28.59 5.95
CA GLY A 400 24.39 -27.33 5.23
C GLY A 400 23.24 -26.33 5.46
N ARG A 401 22.29 -26.64 6.35
CA ARG A 401 21.18 -25.74 6.66
C ARG A 401 21.63 -24.68 7.66
N ARG A 402 21.29 -23.43 7.39
CA ARG A 402 21.64 -22.26 8.21
C ARG A 402 20.46 -21.88 9.11
N ALA A 403 20.76 -21.51 10.34
CA ALA A 403 19.80 -21.04 11.33
C ALA A 403 20.44 -20.08 12.33
N VAL A 404 19.62 -19.29 13.00
CA VAL A 404 20.00 -18.56 14.21
C VAL A 404 19.22 -19.08 15.39
N TRP A 405 19.81 -19.04 16.58
CA TRP A 405 19.06 -19.26 17.81
C TRP A 405 18.45 -17.95 18.27
N LEU A 406 17.12 -17.96 18.42
CA LEU A 406 16.34 -16.90 19.03
C LEU A 406 16.06 -17.29 20.48
N ALA A 407 16.43 -16.46 21.43
CA ALA A 407 16.08 -16.65 22.84
C ALA A 407 15.14 -15.54 23.32
N LEU A 408 14.00 -15.90 23.84
CA LEU A 408 12.99 -15.01 24.42
C LEU A 408 12.92 -15.25 25.93
N LYS A 409 13.38 -14.28 26.71
CA LYS A 409 13.29 -14.29 28.17
C LYS A 409 12.09 -13.44 28.61
N SER A 410 11.25 -13.99 29.46
CA SER A 410 10.20 -13.26 30.19
C SER A 410 10.57 -13.08 31.68
N ALA A 411 9.86 -12.18 32.37
CA ALA A 411 10.09 -11.92 33.80
C ALA A 411 9.90 -13.16 34.64
N ASP A 412 8.80 -13.90 34.42
CA ASP A 412 8.27 -14.92 35.32
C ASP A 412 8.34 -16.35 34.75
N GLY A 413 9.05 -16.54 33.63
CA GLY A 413 9.11 -17.82 32.93
C GLY A 413 10.50 -18.26 32.52
N PRO A 414 10.63 -19.54 32.11
CA PRO A 414 11.87 -20.03 31.53
C PRO A 414 12.19 -19.29 30.23
N CYS A 415 13.48 -19.15 29.89
CA CYS A 415 13.91 -18.63 28.63
C CYS A 415 13.51 -19.60 27.51
N GLN A 416 12.61 -19.16 26.62
CA GLN A 416 12.19 -19.93 25.45
C GLN A 416 13.20 -19.75 24.32
N THR A 417 13.53 -20.82 23.61
CA THR A 417 14.49 -20.78 22.51
C THR A 417 13.92 -21.43 21.26
N TYR A 418 14.27 -20.83 20.12
CA TYR A 418 13.76 -21.24 18.80
C TYR A 418 14.90 -21.24 17.79
N ALA A 419 15.01 -22.28 16.98
CA ALA A 419 15.87 -22.30 15.80
C ALA A 419 15.12 -21.64 14.63
N VAL A 420 15.56 -20.47 14.24
CA VAL A 420 14.94 -19.72 13.12
C VAL A 420 15.78 -19.92 11.87
N PRO A 421 15.22 -20.45 10.77
CA PRO A 421 15.95 -20.65 9.52
C PRO A 421 16.51 -19.33 8.97
N ALA A 422 17.77 -19.36 8.56
CA ALA A 422 18.45 -18.25 7.87
C ALA A 422 18.79 -18.70 6.44
N HIS A 423 18.30 -17.96 5.47
CA HIS A 423 18.63 -18.19 4.05
C HIS A 423 19.97 -17.49 3.70
N ASP A 424 20.40 -17.52 2.44
CA ASP A 424 21.72 -17.06 1.99
C ASP A 424 22.15 -15.65 2.47
N SER A 425 23.42 -15.30 2.27
CA SER A 425 24.00 -14.04 2.77
C SER A 425 23.60 -12.82 1.92
N GLY A 426 23.33 -11.68 2.56
CA GLY A 426 23.01 -10.40 1.92
C GLY A 426 21.87 -9.65 2.61
N GLU A 427 21.55 -8.47 2.13
CA GLU A 427 20.53 -7.59 2.71
C GLU A 427 19.11 -8.20 2.60
N ILE A 428 18.79 -8.79 1.45
CA ILE A 428 17.51 -9.47 1.21
C ILE A 428 17.33 -10.67 2.17
N SER A 429 18.42 -11.39 2.44
CA SER A 429 18.46 -12.53 3.35
C SER A 429 18.24 -12.11 4.81
N ARG A 430 18.79 -10.97 5.24
CA ARG A 430 18.57 -10.44 6.59
C ARG A 430 17.12 -9.99 6.78
N GLY A 431 16.50 -9.37 5.79
CA GLY A 431 15.08 -9.02 5.82
C GLY A 431 14.18 -10.25 5.97
N GLY A 432 14.49 -11.33 5.26
CA GLY A 432 13.82 -12.62 5.41
C GLY A 432 13.97 -13.22 6.81
N LEU A 433 15.18 -13.16 7.38
CA LEU A 433 15.45 -13.60 8.76
C LEU A 433 14.65 -12.77 9.78
N VAL A 434 14.61 -11.45 9.65
CA VAL A 434 13.81 -10.57 10.52
C VAL A 434 12.33 -10.93 10.43
N THR A 435 11.81 -11.18 9.23
CA THR A 435 10.43 -11.63 9.02
C THR A 435 10.17 -12.96 9.73
N ALA A 436 11.07 -13.94 9.63
CA ALA A 436 10.94 -15.22 10.30
C ALA A 436 11.00 -15.08 11.84
N ILE A 437 11.86 -14.20 12.36
CA ILE A 437 11.95 -13.90 13.79
C ILE A 437 10.64 -13.25 14.27
N LEU A 438 10.11 -12.28 13.54
CA LEU A 438 8.85 -11.62 13.88
C LEU A 438 7.67 -12.60 13.86
N ASP A 439 7.62 -13.55 12.90
CA ASP A 439 6.61 -14.59 12.89
C ASP A 439 6.73 -15.53 14.11
N GLN A 440 7.97 -15.91 14.45
CA GLN A 440 8.20 -16.71 15.65
C GLN A 440 7.77 -15.98 16.93
N LEU A 441 8.05 -14.69 17.05
CA LEU A 441 7.60 -13.85 18.16
C LEU A 441 6.08 -13.74 18.20
N ARG A 442 5.44 -13.54 17.05
CA ARG A 442 3.98 -13.52 16.94
C ARG A 442 3.35 -14.81 17.45
N ARG A 443 3.98 -15.95 17.21
CA ARG A 443 3.49 -17.27 17.69
C ARG A 443 3.79 -17.50 19.17
N ALA A 444 4.96 -17.06 19.65
CA ALA A 444 5.43 -17.29 21.02
C ALA A 444 4.81 -16.33 22.06
N LEU A 445 4.47 -15.13 21.64
CA LEU A 445 3.81 -14.15 22.51
C LEU A 445 2.29 -14.41 22.48
N PRO A 446 1.67 -14.97 23.52
CA PRO A 446 0.25 -15.32 23.53
C PRO A 446 -0.67 -14.13 23.42
#